data_ca1c7ef8777e79268db6a509b1c469aa
#
_entry.id   ca1c7ef8777e79268db6a509b1c469aa
#
_cell.length_a   1.000
_cell.length_b   1.000
_cell.length_c   1.000
_cell.angle_alpha   90.00
_cell.angle_beta   90.00
_cell.angle_gamma   90.00
#
_symmetry.space_group_name_H-M   'P 1'
#
loop_
_entity.id
_entity.type
_entity.pdbx_description
1 polymer ?
#
loop_
_entity_poly.entity_id
_entity_poly.type
_entity_poly.pdbx_seq_one_letter_code
_entity_poly.pdbx_strand_id
1 'polypeptide(L)'
;MTAHYDQTPVLQTKNLVKRYGSVTAIDHADFELYPGEILAVIGDNGAGKSSLIKALSGALIPDEGEILLDGKPVSFSSPMEARALGIETVYQNLAVSPALNIADNLYLGRELLKPGILGSVFRMLDKKEMERRAKEKMTELGLMTIQNIKQAVETLSGGQRQGIAY
;
A
#
# COMPACT_ATOMS: atom_id res chain seq x y z
N MET A 1 13.18 -13.23 -21.43
CA MET A 1 13.58 -11.84 -21.16
C MET A 1 13.03 -11.00 -22.30
N THR A 2 11.90 -10.35 -22.11
CA THR A 2 11.37 -9.35 -23.04
C THR A 2 12.21 -8.09 -22.86
N ALA A 3 12.95 -7.69 -23.88
CA ALA A 3 13.77 -6.49 -23.86
C ALA A 3 12.85 -5.26 -23.96
N HIS A 4 12.80 -4.46 -22.91
CA HIS A 4 12.01 -3.23 -22.83
C HIS A 4 12.79 -2.01 -23.39
N TYR A 5 13.48 -2.17 -24.52
CA TYR A 5 14.43 -1.20 -25.06
C TYR A 5 13.88 0.20 -25.39
N ASP A 6 12.55 0.36 -25.43
CA ASP A 6 11.89 1.65 -25.76
C ASP A 6 10.89 2.15 -24.69
N GLN A 7 10.83 1.52 -23.52
CA GLN A 7 9.86 1.92 -22.50
C GLN A 7 10.55 2.57 -21.30
N THR A 8 9.99 3.67 -20.81
CA THR A 8 10.41 4.26 -19.55
C THR A 8 9.87 3.41 -18.40
N PRO A 9 10.69 3.01 -17.41
CA PRO A 9 10.21 2.33 -16.21
C PRO A 9 9.16 3.19 -15.48
N VAL A 10 8.08 2.57 -15.00
CA VAL A 10 7.09 3.26 -14.16
C VAL A 10 7.65 3.56 -12.78
N LEU A 11 8.51 2.66 -12.27
CA LEU A 11 9.17 2.85 -10.98
C LEU A 11 10.62 2.38 -11.10
N GLN A 12 11.56 3.22 -10.68
CA GLN A 12 12.99 2.94 -10.76
C GLN A 12 13.71 3.45 -9.50
N THR A 13 14.78 2.76 -9.09
CA THR A 13 15.76 3.30 -8.16
C THR A 13 17.13 3.35 -8.81
N LYS A 14 17.94 4.35 -8.43
CA LYS A 14 19.32 4.49 -8.84
C LYS A 14 20.22 4.66 -7.64
N ASN A 15 21.20 3.76 -7.49
CA ASN A 15 22.20 3.76 -6.43
C ASN A 15 21.57 3.92 -5.03
N LEU A 16 20.45 3.25 -4.76
CA LEU A 16 19.74 3.42 -3.50
C LEU A 16 20.53 2.83 -2.34
N VAL A 17 20.72 3.60 -1.28
CA VAL A 17 21.47 3.18 -0.09
C VAL A 17 20.65 3.41 1.17
N LYS A 18 20.65 2.41 2.08
CA LYS A 18 20.10 2.55 3.43
C LYS A 18 20.99 1.88 4.46
N ARG A 19 21.37 2.64 5.47
CA ARG A 19 22.18 2.18 6.59
C ARG A 19 21.41 2.27 7.91
N TYR A 20 21.63 1.29 8.76
CA TYR A 20 21.16 1.27 10.15
C TYR A 20 22.39 1.12 11.08
N GLY A 21 22.93 2.22 11.54
CA GLY A 21 24.19 2.22 12.26
C GLY A 21 25.34 1.65 11.41
N SER A 22 25.94 0.53 11.83
CA SER A 22 26.99 -0.16 11.10
C SER A 22 26.49 -1.14 10.03
N VAL A 23 25.18 -1.37 9.93
CA VAL A 23 24.61 -2.33 8.99
C VAL A 23 24.07 -1.61 7.75
N THR A 24 24.60 -1.96 6.58
CA THR A 24 24.06 -1.51 5.29
C THR A 24 22.96 -2.46 4.87
N ALA A 25 21.70 -2.00 4.90
CA ALA A 25 20.54 -2.80 4.56
C ALA A 25 20.17 -2.73 3.07
N ILE A 26 20.53 -1.65 2.40
CA ILE A 26 20.46 -1.47 0.94
C ILE A 26 21.80 -0.87 0.54
N ASP A 27 22.48 -1.52 -0.40
CA ASP A 27 23.82 -1.13 -0.84
C ASP A 27 23.81 -0.89 -2.35
N HIS A 28 23.72 0.37 -2.76
CA HIS A 28 23.72 0.85 -4.16
C HIS A 28 22.75 0.05 -5.06
N ALA A 29 21.51 -0.17 -4.57
CA ALA A 29 20.55 -1.00 -5.28
C ALA A 29 19.89 -0.22 -6.42
N ASP A 30 19.97 -0.82 -7.61
CA ASP A 30 19.20 -0.42 -8.77
C ASP A 30 17.99 -1.34 -8.93
N PHE A 31 16.85 -0.75 -9.28
CA PHE A 31 15.58 -1.44 -9.46
C PHE A 31 14.82 -0.80 -10.62
N GLU A 32 14.19 -1.60 -11.44
CA GLU A 32 13.35 -1.13 -12.54
C GLU A 32 12.10 -1.98 -12.63
N LEU A 33 10.94 -1.32 -12.76
CA LEU A 33 9.64 -1.93 -13.00
C LEU A 33 9.00 -1.25 -14.20
N TYR A 34 8.56 -2.04 -15.17
CA TYR A 34 7.98 -1.55 -16.42
C TYR A 34 6.44 -1.67 -16.43
N PRO A 35 5.73 -0.89 -17.30
CA PRO A 35 4.29 -0.98 -17.41
C PRO A 35 3.81 -2.39 -17.72
N GLY A 36 2.83 -2.89 -16.93
CA GLY A 36 2.26 -4.24 -17.10
C GLY A 36 3.16 -5.39 -16.68
N GLU A 37 4.34 -5.10 -16.09
CA GLU A 37 5.26 -6.11 -15.58
C GLU A 37 4.87 -6.60 -14.19
N ILE A 38 5.12 -7.89 -13.93
CA ILE A 38 5.13 -8.47 -12.59
C ILE A 38 6.56 -8.85 -12.25
N LEU A 39 7.19 -8.12 -11.33
CA LEU A 39 8.56 -8.33 -10.90
C LEU A 39 8.62 -9.01 -9.53
N ALA A 40 9.30 -10.13 -9.42
CA ALA A 40 9.54 -10.83 -8.17
C ALA A 40 10.92 -10.49 -7.60
N VAL A 41 10.95 -9.92 -6.37
CA VAL A 41 12.20 -9.67 -5.64
C VAL A 41 12.52 -10.88 -4.78
N ILE A 42 13.54 -11.64 -5.16
CA ILE A 42 14.00 -12.86 -4.49
C ILE A 42 15.37 -12.66 -3.86
N GLY A 43 15.73 -13.47 -2.88
CA GLY A 43 17.02 -13.44 -2.18
C GLY A 43 16.90 -13.98 -0.75
N ASP A 44 18.03 -14.15 -0.08
CA ASP A 44 18.12 -14.71 1.27
C ASP A 44 17.53 -13.78 2.35
N ASN A 45 17.32 -14.33 3.55
CA ASN A 45 16.93 -13.52 4.70
C ASN A 45 18.07 -12.54 5.05
N GLY A 46 17.72 -11.27 5.20
CA GLY A 46 18.70 -10.22 5.43
C GLY A 46 19.24 -9.53 4.15
N ALA A 47 18.89 -10.01 2.96
CA ALA A 47 19.34 -9.42 1.68
C ALA A 47 18.74 -8.03 1.34
N GLY A 48 18.09 -7.36 2.28
CA GLY A 48 17.56 -6.00 2.07
C GLY A 48 16.21 -5.91 1.35
N LYS A 49 15.58 -7.03 0.93
CA LYS A 49 14.29 -7.02 0.19
C LYS A 49 13.22 -6.17 0.84
N SER A 50 12.98 -6.41 2.13
CA SER A 50 11.97 -5.65 2.88
C SER A 50 12.34 -4.18 3.04
N SER A 51 13.62 -3.85 3.12
CA SER A 51 14.11 -2.48 3.18
C SER A 51 13.89 -1.76 1.85
N LEU A 52 14.15 -2.44 0.72
CA LEU A 52 13.87 -1.91 -0.62
C LEU A 52 12.38 -1.62 -0.79
N ILE A 53 11.50 -2.59 -0.48
CA ILE A 53 10.04 -2.38 -0.58
C ILE A 53 9.57 -1.25 0.35
N LYS A 54 10.11 -1.14 1.56
CA LYS A 54 9.80 -0.03 2.47
C LYS A 54 10.28 1.32 1.91
N ALA A 55 11.42 1.37 1.24
CA ALA A 55 11.90 2.59 0.59
C ALA A 55 10.98 3.00 -0.56
N LEU A 56 10.61 2.05 -1.44
CA LEU A 56 9.69 2.27 -2.55
C LEU A 56 8.28 2.67 -2.09
N SER A 57 7.85 2.23 -0.91
CA SER A 57 6.54 2.56 -0.34
C SER A 57 6.50 3.80 0.56
N GLY A 58 7.62 4.51 0.72
CA GLY A 58 7.71 5.67 1.61
C GLY A 58 7.72 5.35 3.11
N ALA A 59 7.76 4.07 3.49
CA ALA A 59 7.88 3.65 4.88
C ALA A 59 9.33 3.73 5.41
N LEU A 60 10.28 4.00 4.53
CA LEU A 60 11.70 4.15 4.81
C LEU A 60 12.26 5.26 3.93
N ILE A 61 12.98 6.21 4.52
CA ILE A 61 13.71 7.23 3.77
C ILE A 61 15.11 6.68 3.48
N PRO A 62 15.52 6.55 2.20
CA PRO A 62 16.89 6.18 1.86
C PRO A 62 17.89 7.26 2.30
N ASP A 63 19.14 6.86 2.49
CA ASP A 63 20.21 7.80 2.87
C ASP A 63 20.90 8.39 1.63
N GLU A 64 20.96 7.60 0.53
CA GLU A 64 21.53 8.01 -0.75
C GLU A 64 20.77 7.39 -1.90
N GLY A 65 20.97 7.94 -3.12
CA GLY A 65 20.32 7.48 -4.34
C GLY A 65 19.01 8.18 -4.62
N GLU A 66 18.36 7.75 -5.68
CA GLU A 66 17.13 8.36 -6.20
C GLU A 66 16.04 7.32 -6.44
N ILE A 67 14.79 7.74 -6.23
CA ILE A 67 13.59 7.02 -6.67
C ILE A 67 12.97 7.83 -7.80
N LEU A 68 12.67 7.17 -8.91
CA LEU A 68 12.03 7.81 -10.06
C LEU A 68 10.68 7.15 -10.33
N LEU A 69 9.68 7.97 -10.62
CA LEU A 69 8.36 7.55 -11.06
C LEU A 69 8.12 8.15 -12.46
N ASP A 70 7.86 7.29 -13.46
CA ASP A 70 7.75 7.67 -14.87
C ASP A 70 8.95 8.51 -15.34
N GLY A 71 10.16 8.11 -14.93
CA GLY A 71 11.42 8.77 -15.25
C GLY A 71 11.66 10.10 -14.53
N LYS A 72 10.79 10.54 -13.63
CA LYS A 72 10.93 11.78 -12.87
C LYS A 72 11.35 11.48 -11.42
N PRO A 73 12.38 12.15 -10.89
CA PRO A 73 12.75 12.00 -9.49
C PRO A 73 11.58 12.35 -8.57
N VAL A 74 11.30 11.48 -7.61
CA VAL A 74 10.30 11.70 -6.57
C VAL A 74 10.92 11.54 -5.20
N SER A 75 10.40 12.31 -4.24
CA SER A 75 10.77 12.18 -2.84
C SER A 75 9.50 12.11 -2.02
N PHE A 76 9.41 11.12 -1.15
CA PHE A 76 8.32 10.99 -0.20
C PHE A 76 8.86 10.53 1.15
N SER A 77 8.27 11.08 2.20
CA SER A 77 8.69 10.84 3.59
C SER A 77 7.68 9.98 4.36
N SER A 78 6.59 9.59 3.70
CA SER A 78 5.53 8.79 4.30
C SER A 78 4.82 7.91 3.26
N PRO A 79 4.23 6.77 3.70
CA PRO A 79 3.41 5.93 2.83
C PRO A 79 2.20 6.65 2.22
N MET A 80 1.68 7.68 2.89
CA MET A 80 0.57 8.50 2.36
C MET A 80 1.00 9.31 1.13
N GLU A 81 2.21 9.86 1.14
CA GLU A 81 2.76 10.59 0.00
C GLU A 81 3.05 9.65 -1.18
N ALA A 82 3.63 8.47 -0.91
CA ALA A 82 3.84 7.46 -1.94
C ALA A 82 2.50 7.01 -2.58
N ARG A 83 1.46 6.81 -1.75
CA ARG A 83 0.10 6.49 -2.22
C ARG A 83 -0.51 7.61 -3.06
N ALA A 84 -0.31 8.88 -2.69
CA ALA A 84 -0.79 10.01 -3.48
C ALA A 84 -0.15 10.07 -4.88
N LEU A 85 1.03 9.48 -5.05
CA LEU A 85 1.72 9.30 -6.32
C LEU A 85 1.35 8.01 -7.06
N GLY A 86 0.43 7.18 -6.50
CA GLY A 86 -0.06 5.95 -7.12
C GLY A 86 0.68 4.67 -6.70
N ILE A 87 1.58 4.73 -5.71
CA ILE A 87 2.29 3.55 -5.21
C ILE A 87 1.50 2.94 -4.04
N GLU A 88 0.74 1.88 -4.30
CA GLU A 88 0.03 1.12 -3.27
C GLU A 88 0.88 -0.04 -2.76
N THR A 89 0.82 -0.30 -1.46
CA THR A 89 1.61 -1.37 -0.83
C THR A 89 0.75 -2.22 0.08
N VAL A 90 0.82 -3.54 -0.11
CA VAL A 90 0.21 -4.51 0.78
C VAL A 90 1.31 -5.20 1.57
N TYR A 91 1.29 -5.03 2.89
CA TYR A 91 2.26 -5.66 3.77
C TYR A 91 1.83 -7.08 4.17
N GLN A 92 2.81 -7.94 4.42
CA GLN A 92 2.59 -9.32 4.87
C GLN A 92 1.79 -9.40 6.18
N ASN A 93 2.01 -8.47 7.10
CA ASN A 93 1.15 -8.29 8.26
C ASN A 93 -0.05 -7.46 7.82
N LEU A 94 -1.21 -8.10 7.78
CA LEU A 94 -2.47 -7.46 7.39
C LEU A 94 -2.69 -6.19 8.22
N ALA A 95 -2.75 -5.04 7.55
CA ALA A 95 -3.01 -3.75 8.19
C ALA A 95 -4.51 -3.58 8.51
N VAL A 96 -5.11 -4.62 9.13
CA VAL A 96 -6.50 -4.60 9.57
C VAL A 96 -6.56 -4.50 11.09
N SER A 97 -7.43 -3.66 11.60
CA SER A 97 -7.74 -3.58 13.03
C SER A 97 -8.75 -4.68 13.40
N PRO A 98 -8.38 -5.69 14.20
CA PRO A 98 -9.26 -6.81 14.50
C PRO A 98 -10.58 -6.38 15.17
N ALA A 99 -10.52 -5.34 16.00
CA ALA A 99 -11.66 -4.84 16.77
C ALA A 99 -12.66 -4.00 15.95
N LEU A 100 -12.24 -3.50 14.80
CA LEU A 100 -13.12 -2.73 13.92
C LEU A 100 -13.94 -3.66 13.00
N ASN A 101 -15.10 -3.18 12.57
CA ASN A 101 -15.88 -3.89 11.58
C ASN A 101 -15.25 -3.76 10.17
N ILE A 102 -15.78 -4.51 9.21
CA ILE A 102 -15.26 -4.57 7.85
C ILE A 102 -15.29 -3.20 7.17
N ALA A 103 -16.42 -2.48 7.28
CA ALA A 103 -16.56 -1.17 6.63
C ALA A 103 -15.58 -0.14 7.21
N ASP A 104 -15.43 -0.11 8.54
CA ASP A 104 -14.49 0.81 9.20
C ASP A 104 -13.03 0.47 8.85
N ASN A 105 -12.68 -0.82 8.69
CA ASN A 105 -11.35 -1.22 8.22
C ASN A 105 -11.06 -0.79 6.79
N LEU A 106 -12.01 -0.99 5.86
CA LEU A 106 -11.84 -0.59 4.46
C LEU A 106 -11.66 0.91 4.27
N TYR A 107 -12.20 1.70 5.18
CA TYR A 107 -12.12 3.17 5.13
C TYR A 107 -11.15 3.76 6.15
N LEU A 108 -10.35 2.95 6.84
CA LEU A 108 -9.38 3.43 7.83
C LEU A 108 -8.36 4.37 7.17
N GLY A 109 -8.28 5.62 7.65
CA GLY A 109 -7.43 6.67 7.10
C GLY A 109 -7.94 7.33 5.81
N ARG A 110 -9.14 6.94 5.33
CA ARG A 110 -9.83 7.51 4.15
C ARG A 110 -11.35 7.56 4.37
N GLU A 111 -11.74 7.88 5.61
CA GLU A 111 -13.12 7.89 6.04
C GLU A 111 -13.95 8.90 5.24
N LEU A 112 -15.17 8.51 4.87
CA LEU A 112 -16.11 9.39 4.18
C LEU A 112 -16.80 10.27 5.21
N LEU A 113 -16.78 11.58 4.96
CA LEU A 113 -17.48 12.57 5.77
C LEU A 113 -18.87 12.83 5.19
N LYS A 114 -19.84 13.14 6.07
CA LYS A 114 -21.18 13.58 5.63
C LYS A 114 -21.08 14.85 4.79
N PRO A 115 -21.98 15.05 3.83
CA PRO A 115 -22.04 16.28 3.05
C PRO A 115 -22.45 17.47 3.92
N GLY A 116 -22.04 18.67 3.48
CA GLY A 116 -22.40 19.95 4.13
C GLY A 116 -21.68 20.21 5.45
N ILE A 117 -22.27 21.06 6.29
CA ILE A 117 -21.67 21.54 7.55
C ILE A 117 -21.33 20.40 8.52
N LEU A 118 -22.13 19.34 8.52
CA LEU A 118 -21.89 18.18 9.40
C LEU A 118 -20.57 17.47 9.10
N GLY A 119 -20.18 17.40 7.84
CA GLY A 119 -18.89 16.82 7.46
C GLY A 119 -17.75 17.82 7.49
N SER A 120 -17.95 19.05 6.97
CA SER A 120 -16.86 20.02 6.84
C SER A 120 -16.42 20.61 8.20
N VAL A 121 -17.36 20.92 9.09
CA VAL A 121 -17.09 21.56 10.40
C VAL A 121 -16.99 20.51 11.51
N PHE A 122 -18.00 19.63 11.61
CA PHE A 122 -18.07 18.65 12.69
C PHE A 122 -17.35 17.32 12.39
N ARG A 123 -16.80 17.15 11.18
CA ARG A 123 -16.10 15.94 10.72
C ARG A 123 -16.88 14.64 10.97
N MET A 124 -18.22 14.71 10.87
CA MET A 124 -19.07 13.53 11.07
C MET A 124 -18.90 12.54 9.94
N LEU A 125 -18.64 11.27 10.29
CA LEU A 125 -18.49 10.18 9.36
C LEU A 125 -19.84 9.81 8.71
N ASP A 126 -19.81 9.54 7.41
CA ASP A 126 -20.93 8.94 6.68
C ASP A 126 -20.86 7.41 6.72
N LYS A 127 -21.16 6.85 7.88
CA LYS A 127 -21.11 5.39 8.07
C LYS A 127 -22.02 4.62 7.11
N LYS A 128 -23.18 5.18 6.75
CA LYS A 128 -24.12 4.51 5.83
C LYS A 128 -23.52 4.37 4.43
N GLU A 129 -22.90 5.43 3.94
CA GLU A 129 -22.26 5.42 2.63
C GLU A 129 -21.01 4.54 2.64
N MET A 130 -20.20 4.56 3.70
CA MET A 130 -19.08 3.65 3.88
C MET A 130 -19.53 2.18 3.85
N GLU A 131 -20.57 1.82 4.60
CA GLU A 131 -21.15 0.48 4.63
C GLU A 131 -21.69 0.04 3.25
N ARG A 132 -22.37 0.94 2.53
CA ARG A 132 -22.90 0.67 1.20
C ARG A 132 -21.79 0.34 0.20
N ARG A 133 -20.79 1.23 0.11
CA ARG A 133 -19.65 1.05 -0.80
C ARG A 133 -18.78 -0.16 -0.41
N ALA A 134 -18.58 -0.39 0.90
CA ALA A 134 -17.87 -1.56 1.37
C ALA A 134 -18.56 -2.85 0.90
N LYS A 135 -19.89 -2.92 0.99
CA LYS A 135 -20.66 -4.09 0.50
C LYS A 135 -20.52 -4.29 -1.00
N GLU A 136 -20.59 -3.21 -1.79
CA GLU A 136 -20.38 -3.26 -3.23
C GLU A 136 -18.99 -3.80 -3.57
N LYS A 137 -17.96 -3.26 -2.91
CA LYS A 137 -16.57 -3.69 -3.14
C LYS A 137 -16.34 -5.15 -2.78
N MET A 138 -16.91 -5.63 -1.66
CA MET A 138 -16.84 -7.04 -1.26
C MET A 138 -17.52 -7.96 -2.27
N THR A 139 -18.61 -7.50 -2.88
CA THR A 139 -19.31 -8.26 -3.93
C THR A 139 -18.45 -8.33 -5.20
N GLU A 140 -17.84 -7.23 -5.63
CA GLU A 140 -16.92 -7.19 -6.78
C GLU A 140 -15.73 -8.14 -6.60
N LEU A 141 -15.20 -8.24 -5.39
CA LEU A 141 -14.09 -9.14 -5.03
C LEU A 141 -14.51 -10.61 -4.87
N GLY A 142 -15.78 -10.94 -5.10
CA GLY A 142 -16.29 -12.31 -4.97
C GLY A 142 -16.35 -12.81 -3.52
N LEU A 143 -16.25 -11.94 -2.52
CA LEU A 143 -16.29 -12.28 -1.10
C LEU A 143 -17.74 -12.38 -0.59
N MET A 144 -18.59 -13.07 -1.36
CA MET A 144 -20.03 -13.23 -1.10
C MET A 144 -20.34 -14.00 0.21
N THR A 145 -19.37 -14.70 0.77
CA THR A 145 -19.52 -15.43 2.04
C THR A 145 -19.61 -14.51 3.26
N ILE A 146 -19.26 -13.22 3.10
CA ILE A 146 -19.36 -12.22 4.15
C ILE A 146 -20.76 -11.58 4.10
N GLN A 147 -21.68 -12.11 4.90
CA GLN A 147 -23.07 -11.64 4.91
C GLN A 147 -23.27 -10.37 5.75
N ASN A 148 -22.42 -10.12 6.73
CA ASN A 148 -22.56 -9.00 7.65
C ASN A 148 -21.33 -8.08 7.62
N ILE A 149 -21.45 -6.96 6.92
CA ILE A 149 -20.38 -5.95 6.80
C ILE A 149 -20.01 -5.27 8.15
N LYS A 150 -20.89 -5.39 9.15
CA LYS A 150 -20.74 -4.84 10.50
C LYS A 150 -20.05 -5.78 11.48
N GLN A 151 -19.74 -7.01 11.08
CA GLN A 151 -19.02 -7.93 11.96
C GLN A 151 -17.57 -7.49 12.15
N ALA A 152 -17.01 -7.75 13.33
CA ALA A 152 -15.61 -7.46 13.62
C ALA A 152 -14.70 -8.34 12.77
N VAL A 153 -13.59 -7.78 12.29
CA VAL A 153 -12.65 -8.47 11.40
C VAL A 153 -12.00 -9.67 12.09
N GLU A 154 -11.87 -9.66 13.42
CA GLU A 154 -11.37 -10.82 14.20
C GLU A 154 -12.20 -12.09 14.03
N THR A 155 -13.49 -11.97 13.70
CA THR A 155 -14.38 -13.12 13.50
C THR A 155 -14.25 -13.77 12.12
N LEU A 156 -13.46 -13.20 11.24
CA LEU A 156 -13.26 -13.68 9.87
C LEU A 156 -12.15 -14.74 9.79
N SER A 157 -12.26 -15.62 8.80
CA SER A 157 -11.18 -16.54 8.45
C SER A 157 -9.94 -15.79 7.92
N GLY A 158 -8.78 -16.46 7.92
CA GLY A 158 -7.53 -15.87 7.43
C GLY A 158 -7.64 -15.34 6.00
N GLY A 159 -8.23 -16.13 5.09
CA GLY A 159 -8.44 -15.73 3.69
C GLY A 159 -9.41 -14.55 3.53
N GLN A 160 -10.49 -14.52 4.33
CA GLN A 160 -11.43 -13.39 4.33
C GLN A 160 -10.77 -12.11 4.84
N ARG A 161 -9.95 -12.18 5.90
CA ARG A 161 -9.15 -11.05 6.40
C ARG A 161 -8.17 -10.53 5.37
N GLN A 162 -7.54 -11.44 4.63
CA GLN A 162 -6.64 -11.07 3.55
C GLN A 162 -7.38 -10.31 2.44
N GLY A 163 -8.58 -10.76 2.04
CA GLY A 163 -9.38 -10.06 1.03
C GLY A 163 -9.86 -8.66 1.44
N ILE A 164 -9.89 -8.32 2.74
CA ILE A 164 -10.22 -6.96 3.23
C ILE A 164 -8.98 -6.05 3.20
N ALA A 165 -7.77 -6.61 3.28
CA ALA A 165 -6.52 -5.84 3.31
C ALA A 165 -6.08 -5.36 1.91
N TYR A 166 -6.73 -5.85 0.84
CA TYR A 166 -6.54 -5.42 -0.55
C TYR A 166 -7.58 -4.36 -0.93
#